data_a6ad5a4a9e5e92fa35f7b81cd150d8f6
#
_entry.id   a6ad5a4a9e5e92fa35f7b81cd150d8f6
#
_cell.length_a   1.000
_cell.length_b   1.000
_cell.length_c   1.000
_cell.angle_alpha   90.00
_cell.angle_beta   90.00
_cell.angle_gamma   90.00
#
_symmetry.space_group_name_H-M   'P 1'
#
loop_
_entity.id
_entity.type
_entity.pdbx_description
1 polymer ?
#
loop_
_entity_poly.entity_id
_entity_poly.type
_entity_poly.pdbx_seq_one_letter_code
_entity_poly.pdbx_strand_id
1 'polypeptide(L)'
;VIEAFNKMPDKRLFVIGGGPNLEKYKKMAGSNITFMGYQPFAVLKEKMQHAKAFIFAADEDFGMIPVEAESCGTPVIGLGHGGSLETVSEGETGLFFYEQTPEAIMDAVNRFESLGEMPFDYHVCRKWAEVFSEERFKKEIRLFVETKYAEFSYNHNITI
;
A
#
# COMPACT_ATOMS: atom_id res chain seq x y z
N VAL A 1 8.06 -11.75 -0.06
CA VAL A 1 7.57 -11.50 -1.42
C VAL A 1 8.38 -12.27 -2.45
N ILE A 2 9.72 -12.10 -2.55
CA ILE A 2 10.55 -12.74 -3.59
C ILE A 2 10.40 -14.29 -3.57
N GLU A 3 10.46 -14.90 -2.39
CA GLU A 3 10.29 -16.35 -2.24
C GLU A 3 8.89 -16.83 -2.69
N ALA A 4 7.86 -16.04 -2.41
CA ALA A 4 6.52 -16.35 -2.87
C ALA A 4 6.43 -16.34 -4.40
N PHE A 5 6.94 -15.30 -5.05
CA PHE A 5 6.92 -15.20 -6.51
C PHE A 5 7.83 -16.19 -7.21
N ASN A 6 8.92 -16.64 -6.57
CA ASN A 6 9.72 -17.77 -7.09
C ASN A 6 8.91 -19.07 -7.20
N LYS A 7 7.92 -19.26 -6.32
CA LYS A 7 6.99 -20.40 -6.35
C LYS A 7 5.79 -20.21 -7.30
N MET A 8 5.65 -19.02 -7.89
CA MET A 8 4.60 -18.65 -8.83
C MET A 8 5.21 -18.16 -10.17
N PRO A 9 5.88 -19.02 -10.95
CA PRO A 9 6.65 -18.60 -12.14
C PRO A 9 5.78 -18.03 -13.27
N ASP A 10 4.49 -18.26 -13.25
CA ASP A 10 3.49 -17.69 -14.15
C ASP A 10 3.07 -16.25 -13.79
N LYS A 11 3.45 -15.76 -12.61
CA LYS A 11 3.16 -14.40 -12.14
C LYS A 11 4.40 -13.50 -12.30
N ARG A 12 4.23 -12.32 -12.85
CA ARG A 12 5.32 -11.33 -13.00
C ARG A 12 5.34 -10.38 -11.80
N LEU A 13 6.54 -10.15 -11.26
CA LEU A 13 6.77 -9.18 -10.19
C LEU A 13 7.76 -8.10 -10.66
N PHE A 14 7.39 -6.84 -10.49
CA PHE A 14 8.30 -5.70 -10.62
C PHE A 14 8.68 -5.21 -9.22
N VAL A 15 9.97 -5.13 -8.96
CA VAL A 15 10.53 -4.60 -7.70
C VAL A 15 11.19 -3.27 -8.01
N ILE A 16 10.63 -2.18 -7.46
CA ILE A 16 11.13 -0.82 -7.68
C ILE A 16 11.71 -0.28 -6.37
N GLY A 17 12.86 0.35 -6.46
CA GLY A 17 13.60 0.85 -5.31
C GLY A 17 14.89 0.06 -5.08
N GLY A 18 15.47 0.26 -3.90
CA GLY A 18 16.73 -0.38 -3.50
C GLY A 18 16.78 -0.59 -2.00
N GLY A 19 17.88 -1.16 -1.53
CA GLY A 19 18.10 -1.40 -0.11
C GLY A 19 19.31 -2.29 0.12
N PRO A 20 19.74 -2.48 1.35
CA PRO A 20 20.97 -3.19 1.68
C PRO A 20 20.98 -4.65 1.22
N ASN A 21 19.81 -5.27 1.08
CA ASN A 21 19.66 -6.66 0.68
C ASN A 21 19.40 -6.85 -0.84
N LEU A 22 19.46 -5.80 -1.65
CA LEU A 22 19.09 -5.85 -3.07
C LEU A 22 19.86 -6.94 -3.83
N GLU A 23 21.18 -6.99 -3.69
CA GLU A 23 22.02 -7.97 -4.39
C GLU A 23 21.76 -9.42 -3.93
N LYS A 24 21.41 -9.61 -2.66
CA LYS A 24 20.96 -10.91 -2.16
C LYS A 24 19.67 -11.33 -2.84
N TYR A 25 18.69 -10.43 -2.91
CA TYR A 25 17.39 -10.73 -3.52
C TYR A 25 17.48 -10.95 -5.03
N LYS A 26 18.32 -10.20 -5.75
CA LYS A 26 18.56 -10.43 -7.17
C LYS A 26 19.12 -11.83 -7.46
N LYS A 27 20.03 -12.32 -6.60
CA LYS A 27 20.65 -13.66 -6.76
C LYS A 27 19.66 -14.81 -6.53
N MET A 28 18.63 -14.58 -5.72
CA MET A 28 17.64 -15.63 -5.42
C MET A 28 16.38 -15.53 -6.28
N ALA A 29 16.21 -14.46 -7.03
CA ALA A 29 15.02 -14.20 -7.82
C ALA A 29 14.95 -15.06 -9.08
N GLY A 30 13.77 -15.58 -9.35
CA GLY A 30 13.45 -16.27 -10.60
C GLY A 30 13.33 -15.31 -11.79
N SER A 31 13.22 -15.84 -12.99
CA SER A 31 13.14 -15.08 -14.25
C SER A 31 11.87 -14.24 -14.37
N ASN A 32 10.84 -14.52 -13.58
CA ASN A 32 9.58 -13.79 -13.51
C ASN A 32 9.65 -12.53 -12.64
N ILE A 33 10.78 -12.26 -11.97
CA ILE A 33 10.99 -11.13 -11.06
C ILE A 33 11.97 -10.14 -11.68
N THR A 34 11.53 -8.91 -11.89
CA THR A 34 12.33 -7.84 -12.50
C THR A 34 12.65 -6.76 -11.48
N PHE A 35 13.93 -6.53 -11.19
CA PHE A 35 14.39 -5.43 -10.35
C PHE A 35 14.70 -4.21 -11.22
N MET A 36 14.03 -3.11 -10.96
CA MET A 36 14.16 -1.87 -11.74
C MET A 36 15.06 -0.82 -11.06
N GLY A 37 15.47 -1.05 -9.79
CA GLY A 37 16.20 -0.04 -9.02
C GLY A 37 15.35 1.20 -8.73
N TYR A 38 16.01 2.31 -8.41
CA TYR A 38 15.31 3.58 -8.23
C TYR A 38 14.81 4.10 -9.58
N GLN A 39 13.55 4.51 -9.60
CA GLN A 39 12.89 5.03 -10.80
C GLN A 39 12.32 6.43 -10.54
N PRO A 40 12.27 7.29 -11.57
CA PRO A 40 11.54 8.56 -11.49
C PRO A 40 10.05 8.31 -11.17
N PHE A 41 9.42 9.30 -10.52
CA PHE A 41 8.00 9.24 -10.14
C PHE A 41 7.07 8.86 -11.31
N ALA A 42 7.31 9.39 -12.50
CA ALA A 42 6.51 9.08 -13.68
C ALA A 42 6.51 7.58 -14.03
N VAL A 43 7.67 6.91 -13.89
CA VAL A 43 7.82 5.47 -14.14
C VAL A 43 7.13 4.67 -13.02
N LEU A 44 7.32 5.07 -11.76
CA LEU A 44 6.65 4.43 -10.63
C LEU A 44 5.12 4.49 -10.79
N LYS A 45 4.60 5.68 -11.09
CA LYS A 45 3.16 5.90 -11.35
C LYS A 45 2.66 5.03 -12.51
N GLU A 46 3.39 4.99 -13.63
CA GLU A 46 3.04 4.16 -14.77
C GLU A 46 2.97 2.68 -14.39
N LYS A 47 3.96 2.17 -13.64
CA LYS A 47 3.96 0.77 -13.19
C LYS A 47 2.82 0.45 -12.25
N MET A 48 2.50 1.35 -11.31
CA MET A 48 1.33 1.21 -10.47
C MET A 48 0.04 1.16 -11.31
N GLN A 49 -0.17 2.12 -12.22
CA GLN A 49 -1.38 2.18 -13.05
C GLN A 49 -1.63 0.94 -13.92
N HIS A 50 -0.57 0.20 -14.27
CA HIS A 50 -0.66 -1.00 -15.12
C HIS A 50 -0.47 -2.31 -14.35
N ALA A 51 -0.29 -2.24 -13.04
CA ALA A 51 -0.22 -3.43 -12.20
C ALA A 51 -1.64 -3.97 -11.92
N LYS A 52 -1.78 -5.29 -11.87
CA LYS A 52 -3.02 -5.92 -11.41
C LYS A 52 -3.27 -5.66 -9.93
N ALA A 53 -2.20 -5.67 -9.13
CA ALA A 53 -2.22 -5.37 -7.71
C ALA A 53 -0.85 -4.86 -7.25
N PHE A 54 -0.84 -4.14 -6.13
CA PHE A 54 0.36 -3.75 -5.40
C PHE A 54 0.54 -4.66 -4.18
N ILE A 55 1.72 -5.28 -4.04
CA ILE A 55 2.01 -6.16 -2.89
C ILE A 55 2.68 -5.35 -1.79
N PHE A 56 2.06 -5.27 -0.63
CA PHE A 56 2.57 -4.56 0.53
C PHE A 56 2.74 -5.50 1.72
N ALA A 57 3.99 -5.96 1.94
CA ALA A 57 4.32 -6.92 2.98
C ALA A 57 5.09 -6.31 4.16
N ALA A 58 5.17 -4.98 4.23
CA ALA A 58 5.78 -4.29 5.36
C ALA A 58 4.79 -4.18 6.53
N ASP A 59 5.33 -4.21 7.74
CA ASP A 59 4.64 -3.82 8.96
C ASP A 59 5.07 -2.38 9.27
N GLU A 60 4.19 -1.43 9.04
CA GLU A 60 4.44 0.00 9.17
C GLU A 60 3.29 0.70 9.91
N ASP A 61 3.58 1.83 10.54
CA ASP A 61 2.61 2.60 11.32
C ASP A 61 1.49 3.19 10.46
N PHE A 62 1.77 3.57 9.20
CA PHE A 62 0.77 4.10 8.28
C PHE A 62 0.86 3.47 6.88
N GLY A 63 2.03 3.53 6.25
CA GLY A 63 2.22 3.02 4.88
C GLY A 63 1.66 3.96 3.81
N MET A 64 2.43 4.96 3.39
CA MET A 64 2.00 5.89 2.33
C MET A 64 1.90 5.21 0.96
N ILE A 65 2.75 4.23 0.68
CA ILE A 65 2.83 3.58 -0.64
C ILE A 65 1.55 2.82 -1.03
N PRO A 66 0.84 2.12 -0.14
CA PRO A 66 -0.50 1.59 -0.43
C PRO A 66 -1.47 2.66 -0.93
N VAL A 67 -1.54 3.81 -0.26
CA VAL A 67 -2.40 4.93 -0.66
C VAL A 67 -1.98 5.49 -2.03
N GLU A 68 -0.69 5.57 -2.32
CA GLU A 68 -0.17 5.97 -3.64
C GLU A 68 -0.59 4.98 -4.74
N ALA A 69 -0.54 3.67 -4.46
CA ALA A 69 -1.01 2.64 -5.39
C ALA A 69 -2.52 2.76 -5.65
N GLU A 70 -3.31 2.90 -4.59
CA GLU A 70 -4.77 3.11 -4.70
C GLU A 70 -5.11 4.42 -5.43
N SER A 71 -4.34 5.50 -5.23
CA SER A 71 -4.49 6.75 -5.99
C SER A 71 -4.26 6.56 -7.48
N CYS A 72 -3.46 5.58 -7.87
CA CYS A 72 -3.28 5.15 -9.25
C CYS A 72 -4.40 4.23 -9.75
N GLY A 73 -5.32 3.83 -8.88
CA GLY A 73 -6.40 2.87 -9.18
C GLY A 73 -5.98 1.41 -8.99
N THR A 74 -4.84 1.17 -8.37
CA THR A 74 -4.28 -0.18 -8.21
C THR A 74 -4.67 -0.75 -6.85
N PRO A 75 -5.36 -1.89 -6.80
CA PRO A 75 -5.72 -2.53 -5.54
C PRO A 75 -4.49 -3.07 -4.81
N VAL A 76 -4.60 -3.18 -3.50
CA VAL A 76 -3.50 -3.61 -2.63
C VAL A 76 -3.73 -5.03 -2.10
N ILE A 77 -2.70 -5.86 -2.19
CA ILE A 77 -2.60 -7.12 -1.43
C ILE A 77 -1.64 -6.85 -0.29
N GLY A 78 -2.17 -6.57 0.91
CA GLY A 78 -1.43 -6.05 2.05
C GLY A 78 -1.27 -7.03 3.20
N LEU A 79 -0.25 -6.79 4.05
CA LEU A 79 -0.20 -7.42 5.36
C LEU A 79 -1.30 -6.82 6.24
N GLY A 80 -2.21 -7.64 6.76
CA GLY A 80 -3.31 -7.24 7.62
C GLY A 80 -2.84 -6.89 9.04
N HIS A 81 -1.90 -5.94 9.15
CA HIS A 81 -1.33 -5.45 10.40
C HIS A 81 -0.87 -3.99 10.28
N GLY A 82 -0.87 -3.25 11.41
CA GLY A 82 -0.42 -1.86 11.42
C GLY A 82 -1.25 -0.94 10.52
N GLY A 83 -0.61 0.03 9.90
CA GLY A 83 -1.26 1.07 9.10
C GLY A 83 -1.98 0.59 7.85
N SER A 84 -1.65 -0.60 7.32
CA SER A 84 -2.39 -1.15 6.19
C SER A 84 -3.86 -1.44 6.51
N LEU A 85 -4.21 -1.71 7.76
CA LEU A 85 -5.61 -1.84 8.21
C LEU A 85 -6.40 -0.53 8.14
N GLU A 86 -5.71 0.61 8.12
CA GLU A 86 -6.33 1.93 7.99
C GLU A 86 -6.34 2.41 6.53
N THR A 87 -5.32 2.04 5.76
CA THR A 87 -5.12 2.54 4.39
C THR A 87 -5.76 1.69 3.32
N VAL A 88 -6.05 0.41 3.58
CA VAL A 88 -6.69 -0.51 2.63
C VAL A 88 -8.08 -0.90 3.13
N SER A 89 -9.11 -0.74 2.30
CA SER A 89 -10.47 -1.24 2.57
C SER A 89 -10.61 -2.65 2.04
N GLU A 90 -10.62 -3.65 2.96
CA GLU A 90 -10.72 -5.06 2.58
C GLU A 90 -12.00 -5.35 1.81
N GLY A 91 -11.88 -5.97 0.64
CA GLY A 91 -13.00 -6.28 -0.23
C GLY A 91 -13.43 -5.14 -1.16
N GLU A 92 -12.96 -3.90 -0.96
CA GLU A 92 -13.26 -2.75 -1.80
C GLU A 92 -12.04 -2.22 -2.55
N THR A 93 -10.90 -2.10 -1.87
CA THR A 93 -9.65 -1.59 -2.49
C THR A 93 -8.49 -2.57 -2.42
N GLY A 94 -8.70 -3.73 -1.80
CA GLY A 94 -7.69 -4.77 -1.71
C GLY A 94 -8.12 -5.94 -0.84
N LEU A 95 -7.14 -6.77 -0.49
CA LEU A 95 -7.31 -7.88 0.43
C LEU A 95 -6.06 -8.09 1.28
N PHE A 96 -6.20 -8.79 2.40
CA PHE A 96 -5.11 -9.02 3.34
C PHE A 96 -4.61 -10.47 3.36
N PHE A 97 -3.33 -10.61 3.67
CA PHE A 97 -2.72 -11.79 4.27
C PHE A 97 -2.26 -11.42 5.68
N TYR A 98 -2.18 -12.41 6.60
CA TYR A 98 -1.98 -12.13 8.02
C TYR A 98 -0.65 -12.65 8.58
N GLU A 99 0.14 -13.31 7.77
CA GLU A 99 1.47 -13.81 8.13
C GLU A 99 2.50 -13.41 7.08
N GLN A 100 3.66 -12.91 7.51
CA GLN A 100 4.77 -12.55 6.60
C GLN A 100 5.51 -13.81 6.09
N THR A 101 4.76 -14.78 5.57
CA THR A 101 5.28 -16.01 4.98
C THR A 101 5.06 -16.04 3.46
N PRO A 102 5.93 -16.74 2.70
CA PRO A 102 5.69 -16.94 1.27
C PRO A 102 4.33 -17.56 0.97
N GLU A 103 3.91 -18.53 1.80
CA GLU A 103 2.67 -19.28 1.66
C GLU A 103 1.44 -18.36 1.81
N ALA A 104 1.43 -17.47 2.80
CA ALA A 104 0.35 -16.52 3.01
C ALA A 104 0.24 -15.51 1.86
N ILE A 105 1.38 -15.04 1.32
CA ILE A 105 1.38 -14.16 0.15
C ILE A 105 0.87 -14.88 -1.10
N MET A 106 1.28 -16.14 -1.32
CA MET A 106 0.80 -16.96 -2.44
C MET A 106 -0.70 -17.20 -2.35
N ASP A 107 -1.22 -17.52 -1.16
CA ASP A 107 -2.65 -17.67 -0.92
C ASP A 107 -3.41 -16.38 -1.27
N ALA A 108 -2.92 -15.24 -0.79
CA ALA A 108 -3.54 -13.94 -1.08
C ALA A 108 -3.55 -13.61 -2.58
N VAL A 109 -2.45 -13.85 -3.29
CA VAL A 109 -2.38 -13.66 -4.75
C VAL A 109 -3.37 -14.59 -5.47
N ASN A 110 -3.48 -15.85 -5.05
CA ASN A 110 -4.41 -16.81 -5.65
C ASN A 110 -5.87 -16.42 -5.36
N ARG A 111 -6.19 -15.99 -4.14
CA ARG A 111 -7.52 -15.44 -3.81
C ARG A 111 -7.84 -14.23 -4.68
N PHE A 112 -6.91 -13.30 -4.82
CA PHE A 112 -7.07 -12.13 -5.67
C PHE A 112 -7.41 -12.53 -7.12
N GLU A 113 -6.66 -13.43 -7.71
CA GLU A 113 -6.90 -13.88 -9.09
C GLU A 113 -8.20 -14.69 -9.27
N SER A 114 -8.62 -15.41 -8.22
CA SER A 114 -9.89 -16.16 -8.24
C SER A 114 -11.13 -15.26 -8.31
N LEU A 115 -10.99 -13.98 -7.97
CA LEU A 115 -12.07 -12.99 -8.07
C LEU A 115 -12.32 -12.51 -9.51
N GLY A 116 -11.47 -12.88 -10.48
CA GLY A 116 -11.61 -12.52 -11.89
C GLY A 116 -10.53 -11.56 -12.41
N GLU A 117 -10.72 -11.07 -13.64
CA GLU A 117 -9.69 -10.26 -14.32
C GLU A 117 -9.51 -8.85 -13.71
N MET A 118 -10.60 -8.24 -13.23
CA MET A 118 -10.61 -6.92 -12.59
C MET A 118 -11.43 -6.99 -11.30
N PRO A 119 -10.89 -7.61 -10.25
CA PRO A 119 -11.66 -7.91 -9.04
C PRO A 119 -12.03 -6.66 -8.23
N PHE A 120 -11.35 -5.54 -8.46
CA PHE A 120 -11.56 -4.28 -7.77
C PHE A 120 -11.75 -3.15 -8.79
N ASP A 121 -12.70 -2.25 -8.50
CA ASP A 121 -12.94 -1.07 -9.32
C ASP A 121 -11.85 -0.01 -9.04
N TYR A 122 -11.09 0.34 -10.06
CA TYR A 122 -10.04 1.36 -9.97
C TYR A 122 -10.56 2.75 -9.56
N HIS A 123 -11.83 3.06 -9.83
CA HIS A 123 -12.46 4.31 -9.37
C HIS A 123 -12.70 4.27 -7.86
N VAL A 124 -13.08 3.11 -7.31
CA VAL A 124 -13.26 2.92 -5.87
C VAL A 124 -11.92 3.07 -5.16
N CYS A 125 -10.86 2.42 -5.67
CA CYS A 125 -9.50 2.58 -5.12
C CYS A 125 -9.08 4.05 -5.08
N ARG A 126 -9.24 4.78 -6.20
CA ARG A 126 -8.88 6.21 -6.27
C ARG A 126 -9.68 7.07 -5.32
N LYS A 127 -10.98 6.84 -5.24
CA LYS A 127 -11.86 7.60 -4.34
C LYS A 127 -11.50 7.33 -2.87
N TRP A 128 -11.14 6.10 -2.55
CA TRP A 128 -10.67 5.75 -1.20
C TRP A 128 -9.38 6.50 -0.85
N ALA A 129 -8.40 6.54 -1.76
CA ALA A 129 -7.16 7.28 -1.55
C ALA A 129 -7.37 8.78 -1.28
N GLU A 130 -8.44 9.41 -1.80
CA GLU A 130 -8.78 10.82 -1.53
C GLU A 130 -9.06 11.10 -0.05
N VAL A 131 -9.44 10.08 0.72
CA VAL A 131 -9.62 10.17 2.18
C VAL A 131 -8.31 10.58 2.88
N PHE A 132 -7.17 10.29 2.27
CA PHE A 132 -5.83 10.63 2.76
C PHE A 132 -5.22 11.85 2.07
N SER A 133 -6.04 12.71 1.46
CA SER A 133 -5.58 13.91 0.77
C SER A 133 -4.98 14.95 1.71
N GLU A 134 -4.04 15.71 1.19
CA GLU A 134 -3.37 16.80 1.92
C GLU A 134 -4.36 17.87 2.38
N GLU A 135 -5.36 18.18 1.57
CA GLU A 135 -6.42 19.15 1.88
C GLU A 135 -7.23 18.71 3.10
N ARG A 136 -7.64 17.43 3.12
CA ARG A 136 -8.37 16.88 4.27
C ARG A 136 -7.49 16.89 5.51
N PHE A 137 -6.25 16.44 5.42
CA PHE A 137 -5.31 16.44 6.54
C PHE A 137 -5.13 17.85 7.12
N LYS A 138 -4.87 18.85 6.28
CA LYS A 138 -4.70 20.24 6.72
C LYS A 138 -5.94 20.80 7.44
N LYS A 139 -7.12 20.45 6.93
CA LYS A 139 -8.38 20.88 7.55
C LYS A 139 -8.59 20.21 8.92
N GLU A 140 -8.41 18.91 8.99
CA GLU A 140 -8.66 18.13 10.19
C GLU A 140 -7.64 18.43 11.30
N ILE A 141 -6.35 18.52 10.97
CA ILE A 141 -5.31 18.84 11.95
C ILE A 141 -5.49 20.26 12.51
N ARG A 142 -5.87 21.23 11.66
CA ARG A 142 -6.17 22.58 12.13
C ARG A 142 -7.32 22.57 13.13
N LEU A 143 -8.44 21.95 12.77
CA LEU A 143 -9.60 21.85 13.64
C LEU A 143 -9.28 21.15 14.96
N PHE A 144 -8.52 20.08 14.89
CA PHE A 144 -8.07 19.35 16.07
C PHE A 144 -7.24 20.25 17.00
N VAL A 145 -6.23 20.95 16.46
CA VAL A 145 -5.37 21.85 17.25
C VAL A 145 -6.19 22.98 17.85
N GLU A 146 -7.04 23.66 17.07
CA GLU A 146 -7.90 24.75 17.56
C GLU A 146 -8.82 24.28 18.69
N THR A 147 -9.45 23.11 18.54
CA THR A 147 -10.32 22.54 19.56
C THR A 147 -9.54 22.22 20.84
N LYS A 148 -8.41 21.53 20.70
CA LYS A 148 -7.57 21.16 21.87
C LYS A 148 -6.97 22.36 22.58
N TYR A 149 -6.60 23.38 21.82
CA TYR A 149 -6.11 24.62 22.39
C TYR A 149 -7.21 25.37 23.15
N ALA A 150 -8.42 25.44 22.64
CA ALA A 150 -9.56 26.04 23.32
C ALA A 150 -9.91 25.31 24.64
N GLU A 151 -9.94 23.95 24.60
CA GLU A 151 -10.13 23.12 25.79
C GLU A 151 -9.05 23.38 26.84
N PHE A 152 -7.79 23.44 26.42
CA PHE A 152 -6.66 23.73 27.30
C PHE A 152 -6.76 25.13 27.93
N SER A 153 -7.04 26.16 27.12
CA SER A 153 -7.16 27.54 27.58
C SER A 153 -8.30 27.72 28.59
N TYR A 154 -9.45 27.08 28.32
CA TYR A 154 -10.58 27.08 29.27
C TYR A 154 -10.22 26.46 30.60
N ASN A 155 -9.57 25.29 30.60
CA ASN A 155 -9.23 24.56 31.82
C ASN A 155 -8.14 25.25 32.65
N HIS A 156 -7.34 26.16 32.06
CA HIS A 156 -6.24 26.88 32.71
C HIS A 156 -6.52 28.36 32.90
N ASN A 157 -7.76 28.86 32.67
CA ASN A 157 -8.16 30.27 32.76
C ASN A 157 -7.24 31.22 31.95
N ILE A 158 -6.77 30.76 30.78
CA ILE A 158 -5.94 31.59 29.90
C ILE A 158 -6.88 32.41 29.03
N THR A 159 -6.90 33.72 29.25
CA THR A 159 -7.62 34.66 28.38
C THR A 159 -6.75 34.92 27.16
N ILE A 160 -7.29 34.69 25.96
CA ILE A 160 -6.65 34.99 24.68
C ILE A 160 -6.97 36.41 24.27
#